data_a5c7267a5afc2fedf05032877a115f21
#
_entry.id   a5c7267a5afc2fedf05032877a115f21
#
_cell.length_a   1.000
_cell.length_b   1.000
_cell.length_c   1.000
_cell.angle_alpha   90.00
_cell.angle_beta   90.00
_cell.angle_gamma   90.00
#
_symmetry.space_group_name_H-M   'P 1'
#
loop_
_entity.id
_entity.type
_entity.pdbx_description
1 polymer ?
#
loop_
_entity_poly.entity_id
_entity_poly.type
_entity_poly.pdbx_seq_one_letter_code
_entity_poly.pdbx_strand_id
1 'polypeptide(L)'
;MSAVLSLLQSRLLRPVFVTLGIALLVQVLVAVALTRSTVTALEADLGNRLGVDSQKLSGELEQAGKEVTSSLDSLSVSTRQRLTSGLSSRLKDEQAQLRTALEKDLKDSANDMAQLLASVAPRAMWDNDVPTLSEFARRAQRNPNVLFVVYDDAAGEHLTRYLNRENPINQALLAKGEGERALDKLLNAAKNDPSVYYLEASISPNGVEIGKVRMGVSTASVETDLKALDQRFTALIASSDKLVGDSLQGASADSSKAMQARLQSAQATASQMQDNTTATVQDAAQTLRWRIGMGLALVGLGVLLLLAVVLGRRVVNKLHLLIAALNDLAAGEGDLTKRVQLSSNDEIGDMASAVNRFVDKLQPIVREASDVAQRTGWRLAR
;
A
#
# COMPACT_ATOMS: atom_id res chain seq x y z
N MET A 1 -2.50 2.60 -70.25
CA MET A 1 -1.18 3.08 -69.74
C MET A 1 -0.44 3.88 -70.86
N SER A 2 -0.47 3.46 -72.07
CA SER A 2 0.17 4.20 -73.22
C SER A 2 -0.38 5.64 -73.47
N ALA A 3 -1.67 5.87 -73.33
CA ALA A 3 -2.30 7.17 -73.49
C ALA A 3 -1.91 8.21 -72.41
N VAL A 4 -1.65 7.78 -71.19
CA VAL A 4 -1.21 8.69 -70.09
C VAL A 4 0.28 9.07 -70.26
N LEU A 5 1.10 8.17 -70.77
CA LEU A 5 2.51 8.43 -71.06
C LEU A 5 2.68 9.41 -72.24
N SER A 6 1.85 9.30 -73.27
CA SER A 6 1.88 10.22 -74.38
C SER A 6 1.43 11.64 -74.05
N LEU A 7 0.51 11.76 -73.04
CA LEU A 7 0.06 13.04 -72.49
C LEU A 7 1.12 13.74 -71.63
N LEU A 8 1.94 13.01 -70.90
CA LEU A 8 3.10 13.53 -70.15
C LEU A 8 4.22 14.03 -71.12
N GLN A 9 4.29 13.55 -72.30
CA GLN A 9 5.26 13.98 -73.35
C GLN A 9 4.86 15.21 -74.12
N SER A 10 3.60 15.67 -74.02
CA SER A 10 3.14 16.89 -74.67
C SER A 10 3.85 18.11 -74.09
N ARG A 11 4.51 18.88 -75.01
CA ARG A 11 5.29 20.11 -74.65
C ARG A 11 4.45 21.15 -73.93
N LEU A 12 3.16 21.20 -74.14
CA LEU A 12 2.20 22.17 -73.59
C LEU A 12 1.74 21.80 -72.17
N LEU A 13 1.56 20.52 -71.89
CA LEU A 13 1.03 20.05 -70.58
C LEU A 13 2.11 19.70 -69.57
N ARG A 14 3.33 19.47 -70.05
CA ARG A 14 4.47 19.13 -69.18
C ARG A 14 4.70 20.12 -68.03
N PRO A 15 4.71 21.47 -68.26
CA PRO A 15 4.88 22.39 -67.12
C PRO A 15 3.72 22.36 -66.15
N VAL A 16 2.49 22.14 -66.56
CA VAL A 16 1.29 22.07 -65.73
C VAL A 16 1.36 20.81 -64.79
N PHE A 17 1.73 19.65 -65.35
CA PHE A 17 1.90 18.44 -64.52
C PHE A 17 3.07 18.52 -63.55
N VAL A 18 4.16 19.18 -63.96
CA VAL A 18 5.33 19.38 -63.07
C VAL A 18 4.97 20.32 -61.92
N THR A 19 4.32 21.48 -62.22
CA THR A 19 3.90 22.41 -61.13
C THR A 19 2.87 21.79 -60.20
N LEU A 20 1.91 21.04 -60.70
CA LEU A 20 0.91 20.34 -59.90
C LEU A 20 1.53 19.20 -59.08
N GLY A 21 2.47 18.45 -59.68
CA GLY A 21 3.22 17.41 -58.96
C GLY A 21 4.06 17.99 -57.83
N ILE A 22 4.72 19.12 -58.08
CA ILE A 22 5.46 19.83 -57.01
C ILE A 22 4.52 20.33 -55.93
N ALA A 23 3.37 20.92 -56.27
CA ALA A 23 2.40 21.41 -55.31
C ALA A 23 1.83 20.28 -54.42
N LEU A 24 1.51 19.12 -55.01
CA LEU A 24 1.07 17.94 -54.27
C LEU A 24 2.16 17.37 -53.36
N LEU A 25 3.41 17.35 -53.85
CA LEU A 25 4.55 16.89 -53.04
C LEU A 25 4.77 17.81 -51.84
N VAL A 26 4.71 19.14 -52.05
CA VAL A 26 4.79 20.13 -50.97
C VAL A 26 3.63 19.95 -49.99
N GLN A 27 2.40 19.75 -50.46
CA GLN A 27 1.24 19.52 -49.62
C GLN A 27 1.41 18.25 -48.74
N VAL A 28 1.91 17.14 -49.30
CA VAL A 28 2.20 15.91 -48.58
C VAL A 28 3.28 16.15 -47.53
N LEU A 29 4.37 16.84 -47.89
CA LEU A 29 5.46 17.17 -46.96
C LEU A 29 4.97 18.06 -45.82
N VAL A 30 4.17 19.08 -46.09
CA VAL A 30 3.59 19.94 -45.03
C VAL A 30 2.66 19.15 -44.12
N ALA A 31 1.78 18.29 -44.65
CA ALA A 31 0.90 17.47 -43.86
C ALA A 31 1.65 16.48 -42.98
N VAL A 32 2.70 15.84 -43.52
CA VAL A 32 3.58 14.94 -42.72
C VAL A 32 4.34 15.73 -41.66
N ALA A 33 4.83 16.91 -41.93
CA ALA A 33 5.54 17.76 -40.97
C ALA A 33 4.62 18.21 -39.81
N LEU A 34 3.39 18.66 -40.14
CA LEU A 34 2.38 19.04 -39.14
C LEU A 34 1.96 17.86 -38.30
N THR A 35 1.72 16.69 -38.88
CA THR A 35 1.38 15.47 -38.13
C THR A 35 2.54 15.08 -37.23
N ARG A 36 3.79 15.20 -37.69
CA ARG A 36 4.97 14.92 -36.87
C ARG A 36 5.06 15.85 -35.68
N SER A 37 4.86 17.16 -35.87
CA SER A 37 4.95 18.14 -34.77
C SER A 37 3.85 17.94 -33.71
N THR A 38 2.61 17.68 -34.10
CA THR A 38 1.49 17.44 -33.18
C THR A 38 1.65 16.13 -32.41
N VAL A 39 2.11 15.06 -33.04
CA VAL A 39 2.35 13.78 -32.40
C VAL A 39 3.51 13.89 -31.41
N THR A 40 4.62 14.56 -31.75
CA THR A 40 5.76 14.75 -30.87
C THR A 40 5.37 15.61 -29.64
N ALA A 41 4.54 16.61 -29.81
CA ALA A 41 4.02 17.41 -28.70
C ALA A 41 3.11 16.59 -27.78
N LEU A 42 2.26 15.73 -28.34
CA LEU A 42 1.40 14.83 -27.56
C LEU A 42 2.22 13.78 -26.80
N GLU A 43 3.24 13.19 -27.43
CA GLU A 43 4.17 12.25 -26.77
C GLU A 43 4.85 12.92 -25.57
N ALA A 44 5.34 14.15 -25.73
CA ALA A 44 5.99 14.90 -24.67
C ALA A 44 5.03 15.26 -23.52
N ASP A 45 3.80 15.71 -23.83
CA ASP A 45 2.79 16.03 -22.80
C ASP A 45 2.35 14.77 -22.02
N LEU A 46 2.07 13.68 -22.73
CA LEU A 46 1.72 12.40 -22.08
C LEU A 46 2.87 11.85 -21.23
N GLY A 47 4.11 11.88 -21.75
CA GLY A 47 5.29 11.45 -21.00
C GLY A 47 5.50 12.28 -19.72
N ASN A 48 5.34 13.59 -19.80
CA ASN A 48 5.44 14.47 -18.64
C ASN A 48 4.34 14.21 -17.61
N ARG A 49 3.08 14.09 -18.04
CA ARG A 49 1.96 13.80 -17.13
C ARG A 49 2.10 12.45 -16.46
N LEU A 50 2.41 11.39 -17.20
CA LEU A 50 2.65 10.07 -16.65
C LEU A 50 3.83 10.06 -15.67
N GLY A 51 4.90 10.81 -15.98
CA GLY A 51 6.04 10.98 -15.08
C GLY A 51 5.66 11.66 -13.77
N VAL A 52 4.91 12.75 -13.82
CA VAL A 52 4.42 13.47 -12.63
C VAL A 52 3.47 12.59 -11.80
N ASP A 53 2.51 11.91 -12.45
CA ASP A 53 1.55 11.05 -11.76
C ASP A 53 2.23 9.83 -11.14
N SER A 54 3.22 9.24 -11.81
CA SER A 54 4.03 8.14 -11.28
C SER A 54 4.86 8.58 -10.06
N GLN A 55 5.47 9.77 -10.10
CA GLN A 55 6.20 10.34 -8.97
C GLN A 55 5.27 10.61 -7.78
N LYS A 56 4.10 11.18 -8.03
CA LYS A 56 3.10 11.45 -7.01
C LYS A 56 2.62 10.15 -6.35
N LEU A 57 2.27 9.15 -7.17
CA LEU A 57 1.88 7.83 -6.67
C LEU A 57 2.98 7.18 -5.82
N SER A 58 4.23 7.25 -6.27
CA SER A 58 5.37 6.74 -5.51
C SER A 58 5.52 7.46 -4.16
N GLY A 59 5.36 8.78 -4.14
CA GLY A 59 5.39 9.56 -2.90
C GLY A 59 4.26 9.22 -1.93
N GLU A 60 3.03 9.09 -2.43
CA GLU A 60 1.88 8.69 -1.62
C GLU A 60 2.03 7.26 -1.06
N LEU A 61 2.54 6.33 -1.86
CA LEU A 61 2.83 4.97 -1.41
C LEU A 61 3.93 4.93 -0.35
N GLU A 62 5.01 5.71 -0.50
CA GLU A 62 6.07 5.82 0.49
C GLU A 62 5.55 6.40 1.81
N GLN A 63 4.74 7.45 1.74
CA GLN A 63 4.10 8.05 2.91
C GLN A 63 3.17 7.07 3.61
N ALA A 64 2.30 6.38 2.87
CA ALA A 64 1.43 5.33 3.42
C ALA A 64 2.24 4.22 4.11
N GLY A 65 3.37 3.82 3.52
CA GLY A 65 4.29 2.85 4.14
C GLY A 65 4.87 3.34 5.47
N LYS A 66 5.28 4.59 5.56
CA LYS A 66 5.77 5.21 6.80
C LYS A 66 4.67 5.30 7.87
N GLU A 67 3.45 5.69 7.48
CA GLU A 67 2.30 5.77 8.39
C GLU A 67 1.91 4.39 8.94
N VAL A 68 1.89 3.36 8.10
CA VAL A 68 1.61 1.98 8.56
C VAL A 68 2.70 1.49 9.52
N THR A 69 3.98 1.73 9.20
CA THR A 69 5.09 1.34 10.08
C THR A 69 4.99 2.05 11.44
N SER A 70 4.77 3.35 11.45
CA SER A 70 4.58 4.15 12.67
C SER A 70 3.37 3.68 13.48
N SER A 71 2.26 3.31 12.81
CA SER A 71 1.06 2.79 13.46
C SER A 71 1.31 1.42 14.09
N LEU A 72 2.06 0.54 13.42
CA LEU A 72 2.46 -0.77 13.95
C LEU A 72 3.36 -0.62 15.17
N ASP A 73 4.32 0.30 15.16
CA ASP A 73 5.20 0.56 16.29
C ASP A 73 4.41 1.12 17.48
N SER A 74 3.52 2.08 17.27
CA SER A 74 2.68 2.63 18.33
C SER A 74 1.71 1.59 18.89
N LEU A 75 1.13 0.72 18.04
CA LEU A 75 0.29 -0.40 18.48
C LEU A 75 1.10 -1.41 19.30
N SER A 76 2.32 -1.73 18.88
CA SER A 76 3.23 -2.62 19.61
C SER A 76 3.52 -2.08 21.00
N VAL A 77 3.92 -0.80 21.11
CA VAL A 77 4.20 -0.16 22.40
C VAL A 77 2.95 -0.11 23.29
N SER A 78 1.81 0.33 22.76
CA SER A 78 0.57 0.44 23.52
C SER A 78 0.03 -0.92 23.98
N THR A 79 0.12 -1.94 23.15
CA THR A 79 -0.30 -3.32 23.49
C THR A 79 0.58 -3.89 24.57
N ARG A 80 1.90 -3.75 24.44
CA ARG A 80 2.87 -4.16 25.46
C ARG A 80 2.57 -3.49 26.79
N GLN A 81 2.40 -2.17 26.81
CA GLN A 81 2.11 -1.41 28.03
C GLN A 81 0.79 -1.85 28.67
N ARG A 82 -0.28 -2.04 27.90
CA ARG A 82 -1.58 -2.51 28.42
C ARG A 82 -1.50 -3.92 28.97
N LEU A 83 -0.81 -4.83 28.31
CA LEU A 83 -0.65 -6.20 28.79
C LEU A 83 0.18 -6.24 30.06
N THR A 84 1.32 -5.55 30.11
CA THR A 84 2.19 -5.52 31.29
C THR A 84 1.50 -4.87 32.47
N SER A 85 0.83 -3.72 32.30
CA SER A 85 0.11 -3.06 33.37
C SER A 85 -1.11 -3.87 33.85
N GLY A 86 -1.87 -4.46 32.91
CA GLY A 86 -3.01 -5.31 33.24
C GLY A 86 -2.62 -6.58 33.97
N LEU A 87 -1.53 -7.24 33.56
CA LEU A 87 -0.98 -8.40 34.24
C LEU A 87 -0.46 -8.04 35.64
N SER A 88 0.30 -6.94 35.74
CA SER A 88 0.82 -6.46 37.01
C SER A 88 -0.30 -6.15 38.03
N SER A 89 -1.37 -5.49 37.58
CA SER A 89 -2.52 -5.20 38.45
C SER A 89 -3.20 -6.48 38.91
N ARG A 90 -3.52 -7.39 38.00
CA ARG A 90 -4.18 -8.66 38.36
C ARG A 90 -3.34 -9.54 39.31
N LEU A 91 -2.02 -9.60 39.10
CA LEU A 91 -1.14 -10.37 39.97
C LEU A 91 -1.03 -9.75 41.36
N LYS A 92 -1.06 -8.41 41.48
CA LYS A 92 -1.13 -7.73 42.78
C LYS A 92 -2.44 -8.01 43.53
N ASP A 93 -3.56 -7.98 42.81
CA ASP A 93 -4.87 -8.30 43.37
C ASP A 93 -4.91 -9.76 43.86
N GLU A 94 -4.39 -10.69 43.07
CA GLU A 94 -4.27 -12.10 43.43
C GLU A 94 -3.35 -12.31 44.65
N GLN A 95 -2.21 -11.60 44.71
CA GLN A 95 -1.31 -11.63 45.85
C GLN A 95 -2.01 -11.13 47.12
N ALA A 96 -2.82 -10.08 47.05
CA ALA A 96 -3.58 -9.58 48.20
C ALA A 96 -4.64 -10.61 48.69
N GLN A 97 -5.32 -11.27 47.76
CA GLN A 97 -6.29 -12.33 48.08
C GLN A 97 -5.59 -13.54 48.73
N LEU A 98 -4.46 -13.99 48.17
CA LEU A 98 -3.67 -15.08 48.71
C LEU A 98 -3.13 -14.75 50.09
N ARG A 99 -2.65 -13.50 50.33
CA ARG A 99 -2.26 -13.04 51.65
C ARG A 99 -3.38 -13.21 52.66
N THR A 100 -4.57 -12.70 52.33
CA THR A 100 -5.75 -12.78 53.18
C THR A 100 -6.15 -14.22 53.46
N ALA A 101 -6.11 -15.10 52.46
CA ALA A 101 -6.41 -16.52 52.63
C ALA A 101 -5.38 -17.23 53.51
N LEU A 102 -4.07 -17.04 53.31
CA LEU A 102 -3.02 -17.63 54.07
C LEU A 102 -3.04 -17.16 55.56
N GLU A 103 -3.27 -15.87 55.78
CA GLU A 103 -3.42 -15.34 57.14
C GLU A 103 -4.65 -15.91 57.84
N LYS A 104 -5.77 -16.09 57.13
CA LYS A 104 -6.98 -16.70 57.65
C LYS A 104 -6.73 -18.18 58.00
N ASP A 105 -6.14 -18.96 57.09
CA ASP A 105 -5.84 -20.37 57.32
C ASP A 105 -4.92 -20.55 58.52
N LEU A 106 -3.90 -19.67 58.67
CA LEU A 106 -3.03 -19.68 59.82
C LEU A 106 -3.80 -19.44 61.13
N LYS A 107 -4.70 -18.44 61.14
CA LYS A 107 -5.54 -18.09 62.31
C LYS A 107 -6.51 -19.21 62.67
N ASP A 108 -7.20 -19.77 61.66
CA ASP A 108 -8.16 -20.86 61.87
C ASP A 108 -7.46 -22.08 62.37
N SER A 109 -6.32 -22.48 61.76
CA SER A 109 -5.50 -23.63 62.31
C SER A 109 -4.96 -23.41 63.72
N ALA A 110 -4.56 -22.15 64.01
CA ALA A 110 -4.09 -21.83 65.39
C ALA A 110 -5.22 -21.90 66.41
N ASN A 111 -6.42 -21.38 66.04
CA ASN A 111 -7.61 -21.48 66.92
C ASN A 111 -8.01 -22.93 67.17
N ASP A 112 -8.08 -23.76 66.12
CA ASP A 112 -8.42 -25.18 66.24
C ASP A 112 -7.42 -25.93 67.14
N MET A 113 -6.11 -25.63 66.95
CA MET A 113 -5.08 -26.22 67.86
C MET A 113 -5.21 -25.79 69.31
N ALA A 114 -5.49 -24.47 69.51
CA ALA A 114 -5.70 -23.99 70.92
C ALA A 114 -6.93 -24.61 71.57
N GLN A 115 -8.04 -24.76 70.84
CA GLN A 115 -9.26 -25.40 71.27
C GLN A 115 -9.00 -26.90 71.62
N LEU A 116 -8.23 -27.60 70.72
CA LEU A 116 -7.84 -28.97 70.96
C LEU A 116 -7.02 -29.10 72.30
N LEU A 117 -6.00 -28.20 72.41
CA LEU A 117 -5.17 -28.17 73.62
C LEU A 117 -5.98 -27.87 74.90
N ALA A 118 -6.97 -26.97 74.81
CA ALA A 118 -7.91 -26.64 75.84
C ALA A 118 -8.81 -27.84 76.20
N SER A 119 -9.24 -28.63 75.23
CA SER A 119 -10.14 -29.77 75.40
C SER A 119 -9.46 -30.97 76.08
N VAL A 120 -8.17 -31.16 75.89
CA VAL A 120 -7.41 -32.27 76.47
C VAL A 120 -6.80 -31.98 77.89
N ALA A 121 -6.74 -30.67 78.25
CA ALA A 121 -6.11 -30.21 79.46
C ALA A 121 -6.86 -30.46 80.77
N PRO A 122 -8.22 -30.53 80.86
CA PRO A 122 -8.95 -30.50 82.14
C PRO A 122 -8.48 -31.50 83.14
N ARG A 123 -8.25 -32.77 82.76
CA ARG A 123 -7.80 -33.81 83.69
C ARG A 123 -6.44 -33.49 84.26
N ALA A 124 -5.47 -33.10 83.40
CA ALA A 124 -4.13 -32.77 83.84
C ALA A 124 -4.11 -31.54 84.80
N MET A 125 -5.02 -30.57 84.52
CA MET A 125 -5.17 -29.38 85.34
C MET A 125 -5.75 -29.75 86.77
N TRP A 126 -6.79 -30.57 86.83
CA TRP A 126 -7.37 -31.00 88.10
C TRP A 126 -6.38 -31.84 88.96
N ASP A 127 -5.61 -32.70 88.27
CA ASP A 127 -4.61 -33.56 88.94
C ASP A 127 -3.31 -32.79 89.23
N ASN A 128 -3.23 -31.50 88.81
CA ASN A 128 -2.01 -30.65 88.88
C ASN A 128 -0.79 -31.32 88.21
N ASP A 129 -1.06 -32.07 87.16
CA ASP A 129 -0.04 -32.83 86.42
C ASP A 129 0.65 -31.87 85.36
N VAL A 130 1.56 -31.03 85.89
CA VAL A 130 2.38 -30.10 85.15
C VAL A 130 3.26 -30.81 84.10
N PRO A 131 3.83 -31.99 84.32
CA PRO A 131 4.54 -32.74 83.27
C PRO A 131 3.70 -33.04 82.03
N THR A 132 2.44 -33.50 82.19
CA THR A 132 1.53 -33.79 81.09
C THR A 132 1.14 -32.53 80.34
N LEU A 133 0.84 -31.43 81.06
CA LEU A 133 0.59 -30.11 80.37
C LEU A 133 1.80 -29.63 79.58
N SER A 134 3.00 -29.81 80.17
CA SER A 134 4.27 -29.43 79.47
C SER A 134 4.53 -30.30 78.23
N GLU A 135 4.12 -31.58 78.27
CA GLU A 135 4.22 -32.46 77.11
C GLU A 135 3.25 -32.04 75.99
N PHE A 136 2.01 -31.63 76.34
CA PHE A 136 1.09 -31.10 75.39
C PHE A 136 1.67 -29.83 74.70
N ALA A 137 2.22 -28.92 75.51
CA ALA A 137 2.89 -27.74 75.04
C ALA A 137 4.05 -28.06 74.05
N ARG A 138 4.90 -29.02 74.40
CA ARG A 138 6.03 -29.50 73.62
C ARG A 138 5.58 -30.13 72.31
N ARG A 139 4.52 -30.93 72.31
CA ARG A 139 3.95 -31.55 71.08
C ARG A 139 3.40 -30.54 70.15
N ALA A 140 2.67 -29.52 70.63
CA ALA A 140 2.19 -28.41 69.81
C ALA A 140 3.35 -27.63 69.17
N GLN A 141 4.44 -27.41 69.94
CA GLN A 141 5.63 -26.70 69.41
C GLN A 141 6.49 -27.52 68.44
N ARG A 142 6.10 -28.78 68.09
CA ARG A 142 6.67 -29.49 66.93
C ARG A 142 6.25 -28.85 65.62
N ASN A 143 5.10 -28.16 65.60
CA ASN A 143 4.78 -27.29 64.52
C ASN A 143 5.72 -26.07 64.57
N PRO A 144 6.54 -25.85 63.52
CA PRO A 144 7.54 -24.78 63.51
C PRO A 144 6.95 -23.35 63.60
N ASN A 145 5.68 -23.24 63.34
CA ASN A 145 4.96 -21.94 63.40
C ASN A 145 4.48 -21.66 64.83
N VAL A 146 4.41 -22.68 65.76
CA VAL A 146 4.01 -22.50 67.13
C VAL A 146 5.22 -22.05 67.99
N LEU A 147 5.16 -20.79 68.42
CA LEU A 147 6.24 -20.16 69.16
C LEU A 147 6.25 -20.61 70.68
N PHE A 148 5.07 -20.61 71.26
CA PHE A 148 4.88 -21.00 72.63
C PHE A 148 3.45 -21.49 72.88
N VAL A 149 3.31 -22.31 73.92
CA VAL A 149 2.03 -22.70 74.47
C VAL A 149 2.19 -22.64 75.99
N VAL A 150 1.29 -21.98 76.69
CA VAL A 150 1.28 -21.75 78.09
C VAL A 150 -0.09 -22.12 78.67
N TYR A 151 -0.10 -22.92 79.70
CA TYR A 151 -1.31 -23.22 80.49
C TYR A 151 -1.31 -22.37 81.75
N ASP A 152 -2.38 -21.67 82.00
CA ASP A 152 -2.63 -20.90 83.21
C ASP A 152 -3.79 -21.49 84.01
N ASP A 153 -3.74 -21.33 85.30
CA ASP A 153 -4.88 -21.65 86.14
C ASP A 153 -5.95 -20.55 86.16
N ALA A 154 -7.04 -20.78 86.97
CA ALA A 154 -8.12 -19.79 87.07
C ALA A 154 -7.68 -18.45 87.66
N ALA A 155 -6.58 -18.43 88.48
CA ALA A 155 -5.99 -17.20 89.01
C ALA A 155 -5.06 -16.49 88.09
N GLY A 156 -4.76 -17.08 86.90
CA GLY A 156 -3.85 -16.54 85.91
C GLY A 156 -2.37 -16.85 86.12
N GLU A 157 -2.07 -17.77 87.12
CA GLU A 157 -0.71 -18.21 87.35
C GLU A 157 -0.31 -19.25 86.29
N HIS A 158 0.95 -19.14 85.75
CA HIS A 158 1.49 -20.04 84.73
C HIS A 158 1.80 -21.42 85.32
N LEU A 159 1.06 -22.44 84.91
CA LEU A 159 1.29 -23.84 85.30
C LEU A 159 2.47 -24.45 84.51
N THR A 160 2.62 -24.06 83.22
CA THR A 160 3.71 -24.54 82.38
C THR A 160 4.76 -23.47 82.23
N ARG A 161 6.05 -23.87 82.21
CA ARG A 161 7.18 -22.95 82.05
C ARG A 161 8.08 -23.30 80.87
N TYR A 162 7.58 -24.19 80.00
CA TYR A 162 8.35 -24.60 78.82
C TYR A 162 8.44 -23.48 77.79
N LEU A 163 9.65 -23.12 77.43
CA LEU A 163 9.95 -22.08 76.47
C LEU A 163 11.04 -22.54 75.50
N ASN A 164 10.76 -22.58 74.21
CA ASN A 164 11.78 -22.84 73.21
C ASN A 164 12.64 -21.55 73.03
N ARG A 165 13.78 -21.51 73.71
CA ARG A 165 14.73 -20.38 73.67
C ARG A 165 15.65 -20.40 72.43
N GLU A 166 15.64 -21.50 71.68
CA GLU A 166 16.42 -21.59 70.43
C GLU A 166 15.70 -20.92 69.24
N ASN A 167 14.40 -20.73 69.37
CA ASN A 167 13.64 -20.06 68.31
C ASN A 167 14.01 -18.58 68.23
N PRO A 168 14.48 -18.05 67.02
CA PRO A 168 14.92 -16.67 66.87
C PRO A 168 13.85 -15.64 67.20
N ILE A 169 12.56 -15.95 66.90
CA ILE A 169 11.43 -15.05 67.17
C ILE A 169 11.21 -14.96 68.69
N ASN A 170 11.28 -16.08 69.43
CA ASN A 170 11.18 -16.08 70.89
C ASN A 170 12.32 -15.28 71.50
N GLN A 171 13.55 -15.39 70.99
CA GLN A 171 14.68 -14.59 71.47
C GLN A 171 14.42 -13.08 71.27
N ALA A 172 13.91 -12.68 70.07
CA ALA A 172 13.59 -11.32 69.82
C ALA A 172 12.47 -10.77 70.70
N LEU A 173 11.43 -11.56 70.97
CA LEU A 173 10.33 -11.23 71.82
C LEU A 173 10.81 -11.06 73.27
N LEU A 174 11.66 -11.99 73.78
CA LEU A 174 12.26 -11.91 75.11
C LEU A 174 13.12 -10.66 75.33
N ALA A 175 13.82 -10.21 74.26
CA ALA A 175 14.65 -9.02 74.33
C ALA A 175 13.83 -7.73 74.40
N LYS A 176 12.62 -7.74 73.80
CA LYS A 176 11.72 -6.58 73.75
C LYS A 176 10.71 -6.51 74.88
N GLY A 177 10.41 -7.66 75.51
CA GLY A 177 9.34 -7.77 76.51
C GLY A 177 9.69 -7.26 77.85
N GLU A 178 8.70 -6.81 78.60
CA GLU A 178 8.75 -6.34 79.97
C GLU A 178 8.08 -7.34 80.87
N GLY A 179 8.66 -7.56 82.06
CA GLY A 179 8.16 -8.51 83.09
C GLY A 179 9.28 -9.06 84.01
N GLU A 180 8.90 -9.69 85.08
CA GLU A 180 9.87 -10.27 86.07
C GLU A 180 10.42 -11.64 85.60
N ARG A 181 9.55 -12.45 85.02
CA ARG A 181 9.91 -13.77 84.53
C ARG A 181 10.09 -13.77 83.00
N ALA A 182 10.88 -14.70 82.48
CA ALA A 182 11.09 -14.81 81.02
C ALA A 182 9.78 -15.06 80.27
N LEU A 183 8.85 -15.79 80.82
CA LEU A 183 7.56 -16.11 80.25
C LEU A 183 6.67 -14.87 80.17
N ASP A 184 6.64 -14.02 81.23
CA ASP A 184 5.90 -12.76 81.27
C ASP A 184 6.39 -11.81 80.16
N LYS A 185 7.72 -11.72 80.02
CA LYS A 185 8.36 -10.95 78.97
C LYS A 185 7.90 -11.41 77.58
N LEU A 186 7.92 -12.75 77.34
CA LEU A 186 7.52 -13.32 76.11
C LEU A 186 6.04 -13.02 75.76
N LEU A 187 5.14 -13.27 76.67
CA LEU A 187 3.71 -13.11 76.53
C LEU A 187 3.35 -11.66 76.32
N ASN A 188 3.99 -10.73 77.05
CA ASN A 188 3.75 -9.28 76.89
C ASN A 188 4.22 -8.79 75.54
N ALA A 189 5.42 -9.17 75.14
CA ALA A 189 5.92 -8.81 73.77
C ALA A 189 5.07 -9.43 72.66
N ALA A 190 4.72 -10.70 72.77
CA ALA A 190 3.97 -11.42 71.73
C ALA A 190 2.57 -10.85 71.49
N LYS A 191 1.92 -10.34 72.55
CA LYS A 191 0.58 -9.75 72.45
C LYS A 191 0.54 -8.50 71.56
N ASN A 192 1.67 -7.79 71.44
CA ASN A 192 1.78 -6.53 70.74
C ASN A 192 2.67 -6.65 69.47
N ASP A 193 3.22 -7.80 69.15
CA ASP A 193 4.10 -8.00 68.05
C ASP A 193 3.29 -8.47 66.79
N PRO A 194 3.29 -7.71 65.65
CA PRO A 194 2.54 -8.05 64.47
C PRO A 194 3.00 -9.34 63.76
N SER A 195 4.20 -9.83 64.07
CA SER A 195 4.72 -11.09 63.55
C SER A 195 4.21 -12.31 64.32
N VAL A 196 3.38 -12.12 65.38
CA VAL A 196 2.82 -13.16 66.24
C VAL A 196 1.30 -13.07 66.21
N TYR A 197 0.64 -14.14 65.83
CA TYR A 197 -0.76 -14.34 66.15
C TYR A 197 -0.92 -14.86 67.52
N TYR A 198 -1.27 -14.01 68.50
CA TYR A 198 -1.50 -14.35 69.89
C TYR A 198 -2.96 -14.71 70.08
N LEU A 199 -3.25 -15.81 70.74
CA LEU A 199 -4.59 -16.28 71.06
C LEU A 199 -4.69 -16.92 72.44
N GLU A 200 -5.86 -16.88 73.03
CA GLU A 200 -6.24 -17.48 74.27
C GLU A 200 -7.48 -18.38 74.11
N ALA A 201 -7.46 -19.58 74.62
CA ALA A 201 -8.63 -20.44 74.68
C ALA A 201 -8.95 -20.83 76.12
N SER A 202 -10.20 -20.65 76.58
CA SER A 202 -10.63 -20.98 77.88
C SER A 202 -10.77 -22.50 78.05
N ILE A 203 -10.31 -23.04 79.20
CA ILE A 203 -10.46 -24.43 79.57
C ILE A 203 -11.64 -24.53 80.52
N SER A 204 -12.81 -24.93 80.02
CA SER A 204 -14.09 -24.85 80.72
C SER A 204 -14.87 -26.17 80.65
N PRO A 205 -14.38 -27.22 81.30
CA PRO A 205 -15.12 -28.48 81.40
C PRO A 205 -16.46 -28.27 82.09
N ASN A 206 -17.52 -28.75 81.47
CA ASN A 206 -18.91 -28.60 82.01
C ASN A 206 -19.32 -27.14 82.23
N GLY A 207 -18.73 -26.18 81.47
CA GLY A 207 -19.09 -24.76 81.52
C GLY A 207 -18.46 -23.97 82.66
N VAL A 208 -17.56 -24.57 83.46
CA VAL A 208 -16.82 -23.90 84.54
C VAL A 208 -15.38 -23.66 84.03
N GLU A 209 -14.94 -22.42 83.96
CA GLU A 209 -13.57 -22.08 83.58
C GLU A 209 -12.60 -22.45 84.72
N ILE A 210 -11.66 -23.32 84.42
CA ILE A 210 -10.62 -23.80 85.38
C ILE A 210 -9.23 -23.25 85.01
N GLY A 211 -9.13 -22.56 83.85
CA GLY A 211 -7.89 -21.97 83.39
C GLY A 211 -7.95 -21.63 81.90
N LYS A 212 -6.78 -21.28 81.34
CA LYS A 212 -6.64 -20.90 79.91
C LYS A 212 -5.38 -21.52 79.32
N VAL A 213 -5.46 -21.80 78.04
CA VAL A 213 -4.28 -21.98 77.18
C VAL A 213 -3.99 -20.73 76.38
N ARG A 214 -2.76 -20.24 76.43
CA ARG A 214 -2.25 -19.14 75.60
C ARG A 214 -1.28 -19.71 74.60
N MET A 215 -1.44 -19.27 73.37
CA MET A 215 -0.59 -19.73 72.29
C MET A 215 -0.16 -18.57 71.43
N GLY A 216 1.09 -18.58 71.05
CA GLY A 216 1.63 -17.66 70.00
C GLY A 216 2.05 -18.45 68.78
N VAL A 217 1.57 -17.98 67.60
CA VAL A 217 1.92 -18.57 66.33
C VAL A 217 2.58 -17.52 65.46
N SER A 218 3.70 -17.87 64.81
CA SER A 218 4.47 -16.99 63.98
C SER A 218 3.78 -16.77 62.62
N THR A 219 3.69 -15.54 62.15
CA THR A 219 3.27 -15.20 60.81
C THR A 219 4.44 -15.23 59.81
N ALA A 220 5.67 -15.53 60.27
CA ALA A 220 6.89 -15.44 59.41
C ALA A 220 6.88 -16.42 58.22
N SER A 221 6.22 -17.59 58.35
CA SER A 221 6.06 -18.52 57.25
C SER A 221 5.22 -17.90 56.12
N VAL A 222 4.09 -17.27 56.52
CA VAL A 222 3.23 -16.57 55.54
C VAL A 222 3.99 -15.46 54.85
N GLU A 223 4.75 -14.64 55.59
CA GLU A 223 5.57 -13.58 55.02
C GLU A 223 6.65 -14.11 54.04
N THR A 224 7.24 -15.27 54.39
CA THR A 224 8.24 -15.91 53.51
C THR A 224 7.62 -16.41 52.21
N ASP A 225 6.46 -17.07 52.33
CA ASP A 225 5.72 -17.58 51.17
C ASP A 225 5.24 -16.43 50.26
N LEU A 226 4.77 -15.33 50.85
CA LEU A 226 4.38 -14.13 50.12
C LEU A 226 5.55 -13.47 49.39
N LYS A 227 6.75 -13.41 50.04
CA LYS A 227 7.96 -12.90 49.37
C LYS A 227 8.39 -13.78 48.19
N ALA A 228 8.34 -15.11 48.38
CA ALA A 228 8.65 -16.05 47.31
C ALA A 228 7.66 -15.91 46.13
N LEU A 229 6.38 -15.70 46.43
CA LEU A 229 5.34 -15.46 45.45
C LEU A 229 5.57 -14.15 44.71
N ASP A 230 5.91 -13.07 45.42
CA ASP A 230 6.23 -11.75 44.82
C ASP A 230 7.40 -11.85 43.85
N GLN A 231 8.46 -12.57 44.22
CA GLN A 231 9.60 -12.81 43.34
C GLN A 231 9.19 -13.59 42.08
N ARG A 232 8.35 -14.62 42.23
CA ARG A 232 7.84 -15.39 41.07
C ARG A 232 6.97 -14.55 40.15
N PHE A 233 6.10 -13.71 40.71
CA PHE A 233 5.23 -12.80 39.92
C PHE A 233 6.05 -11.74 39.20
N THR A 234 7.05 -11.16 39.87
CA THR A 234 7.96 -10.20 39.24
C THR A 234 8.72 -10.84 38.09
N ALA A 235 9.21 -12.05 38.25
CA ALA A 235 9.89 -12.79 37.18
C ALA A 235 8.94 -13.14 36.03
N LEU A 236 7.68 -13.51 36.35
CA LEU A 236 6.66 -13.79 35.33
C LEU A 236 6.29 -12.55 34.52
N ILE A 237 6.11 -11.41 35.18
CA ILE A 237 5.85 -10.13 34.51
C ILE A 237 7.00 -9.78 33.57
N ALA A 238 8.25 -9.87 34.05
CA ALA A 238 9.43 -9.56 33.23
C ALA A 238 9.58 -10.50 32.03
N SER A 239 9.37 -11.81 32.21
CA SER A 239 9.43 -12.78 31.12
C SER A 239 8.30 -12.60 30.12
N SER A 240 7.10 -12.30 30.60
CA SER A 240 5.94 -12.01 29.71
C SER A 240 6.13 -10.72 28.94
N ASP A 241 6.66 -9.67 29.57
CA ASP A 241 6.98 -8.40 28.91
C ASP A 241 8.00 -8.58 27.80
N LYS A 242 9.05 -9.37 28.08
CA LYS A 242 10.06 -9.71 27.07
C LYS A 242 9.46 -10.52 25.92
N LEU A 243 8.71 -11.58 26.21
CA LEU A 243 8.12 -12.44 25.18
C LEU A 243 7.15 -11.67 24.27
N VAL A 244 6.29 -10.84 24.85
CA VAL A 244 5.35 -10.00 24.12
C VAL A 244 6.12 -8.95 23.32
N GLY A 245 7.12 -8.32 23.91
CA GLY A 245 7.97 -7.35 23.24
C GLY A 245 8.67 -7.94 22.00
N ASP A 246 9.35 -9.06 22.15
CA ASP A 246 10.07 -9.76 21.10
C ASP A 246 9.10 -10.20 19.97
N SER A 247 7.93 -10.75 20.34
CA SER A 247 6.90 -11.18 19.38
C SER A 247 6.31 -10.02 18.58
N LEU A 248 5.98 -8.90 19.23
CA LEU A 248 5.43 -7.72 18.60
C LEU A 248 6.47 -7.02 17.70
N GLN A 249 7.71 -6.94 18.17
CA GLN A 249 8.81 -6.37 17.38
C GLN A 249 9.11 -7.21 16.15
N GLY A 250 9.10 -8.55 16.29
CA GLY A 250 9.24 -9.46 15.14
C GLY A 250 8.11 -9.27 14.13
N ALA A 251 6.86 -9.26 14.58
CA ALA A 251 5.69 -9.06 13.72
C ALA A 251 5.69 -7.69 13.04
N SER A 252 6.09 -6.62 13.75
CA SER A 252 6.25 -5.27 13.17
C SER A 252 7.34 -5.24 12.11
N ALA A 253 8.50 -5.85 12.38
CA ALA A 253 9.61 -5.92 11.43
C ALA A 253 9.24 -6.71 10.17
N ASP A 254 8.56 -7.85 10.30
CA ASP A 254 8.11 -8.66 9.17
C ASP A 254 7.04 -7.94 8.34
N SER A 255 6.09 -7.27 9.00
CA SER A 255 5.08 -6.45 8.35
C SER A 255 5.71 -5.28 7.58
N SER A 256 6.71 -4.60 8.17
CA SER A 256 7.46 -3.53 7.52
C SER A 256 8.22 -4.02 6.29
N LYS A 257 8.90 -5.17 6.38
CA LYS A 257 9.57 -5.79 5.23
C LYS A 257 8.60 -6.17 4.12
N ALA A 258 7.48 -6.80 4.47
CA ALA A 258 6.44 -7.16 3.51
C ALA A 258 5.85 -5.92 2.83
N MET A 259 5.62 -4.84 3.57
CA MET A 259 5.15 -3.55 3.05
C MET A 259 6.18 -2.94 2.08
N GLN A 260 7.46 -2.87 2.47
CA GLN A 260 8.53 -2.37 1.61
C GLN A 260 8.65 -3.16 0.30
N ALA A 261 8.58 -4.49 0.37
CA ALA A 261 8.60 -5.34 -0.82
C ALA A 261 7.40 -5.05 -1.75
N ARG A 262 6.20 -4.86 -1.19
CA ARG A 262 5.00 -4.50 -1.96
C ARG A 262 5.11 -3.09 -2.57
N LEU A 263 5.67 -2.12 -1.84
CA LEU A 263 5.93 -0.78 -2.34
C LEU A 263 6.91 -0.79 -3.50
N GLN A 264 8.02 -1.52 -3.38
CA GLN A 264 8.99 -1.69 -4.47
C GLN A 264 8.35 -2.36 -5.70
N SER A 265 7.53 -3.39 -5.49
CA SER A 265 6.79 -4.04 -6.59
C SER A 265 5.79 -3.09 -7.25
N ALA A 266 5.06 -2.29 -6.47
CA ALA A 266 4.13 -1.28 -7.00
C ALA A 266 4.86 -0.19 -7.80
N GLN A 267 6.01 0.30 -7.32
CA GLN A 267 6.85 1.25 -8.03
C GLN A 267 7.39 0.67 -9.34
N ALA A 268 7.89 -0.57 -9.32
CA ALA A 268 8.35 -1.26 -10.52
C ALA A 268 7.23 -1.42 -11.55
N THR A 269 6.02 -1.79 -11.09
CA THR A 269 4.83 -1.92 -11.94
C THR A 269 4.42 -0.57 -12.54
N ALA A 270 4.46 0.50 -11.76
CA ALA A 270 4.14 1.86 -12.23
C ALA A 270 5.15 2.33 -13.30
N SER A 271 6.46 2.09 -13.08
CA SER A 271 7.50 2.40 -14.08
C SER A 271 7.31 1.58 -15.35
N GLN A 272 7.05 0.29 -15.25
CA GLN A 272 6.81 -0.59 -16.40
C GLN A 272 5.54 -0.17 -17.17
N MET A 273 4.50 0.25 -16.46
CA MET A 273 3.28 0.77 -17.08
C MET A 273 3.54 2.08 -17.84
N GLN A 274 4.37 2.97 -17.29
CA GLN A 274 4.82 4.19 -17.95
C GLN A 274 5.60 3.87 -19.23
N ASP A 275 6.59 2.97 -19.16
CA ASP A 275 7.41 2.55 -20.29
C ASP A 275 6.55 1.90 -21.39
N ASN A 276 5.67 0.98 -21.04
CA ASN A 276 4.75 0.32 -21.97
C ASN A 276 3.78 1.31 -22.61
N THR A 277 3.25 2.28 -21.85
CA THR A 277 2.34 3.29 -22.37
C THR A 277 3.06 4.19 -23.36
N THR A 278 4.28 4.64 -23.01
CA THR A 278 5.11 5.46 -23.89
C THR A 278 5.45 4.71 -25.20
N ALA A 279 5.86 3.45 -25.11
CA ALA A 279 6.14 2.61 -26.27
C ALA A 279 4.89 2.42 -27.16
N THR A 280 3.74 2.16 -26.55
CA THR A 280 2.46 1.99 -27.28
C THR A 280 2.05 3.28 -28.00
N VAL A 281 2.20 4.44 -27.36
CA VAL A 281 1.91 5.74 -27.96
C VAL A 281 2.86 6.02 -29.14
N GLN A 282 4.15 5.72 -28.98
CA GLN A 282 5.13 5.88 -30.06
C GLN A 282 4.81 4.99 -31.27
N ASP A 283 4.48 3.71 -31.05
CA ASP A 283 4.11 2.78 -32.12
C ASP A 283 2.82 3.22 -32.84
N ALA A 284 1.80 3.60 -32.08
CA ALA A 284 0.56 4.16 -32.63
C ALA A 284 0.81 5.45 -33.44
N ALA A 285 1.66 6.33 -32.93
CA ALA A 285 2.05 7.55 -33.61
C ALA A 285 2.80 7.29 -34.93
N GLN A 286 3.70 6.31 -34.94
CA GLN A 286 4.42 5.91 -36.14
C GLN A 286 3.48 5.29 -37.18
N THR A 287 2.58 4.43 -36.74
CA THR A 287 1.57 3.81 -37.60
C THR A 287 0.63 4.86 -38.21
N LEU A 288 0.20 5.83 -37.42
CA LEU A 288 -0.66 6.94 -37.85
C LEU A 288 0.05 7.80 -38.94
N ARG A 289 1.34 8.14 -38.70
CA ARG A 289 2.16 8.87 -39.66
C ARG A 289 2.23 8.17 -41.01
N TRP A 290 2.47 6.86 -41.03
CA TRP A 290 2.53 6.06 -42.25
C TRP A 290 1.18 5.98 -42.95
N ARG A 291 0.07 5.77 -42.24
CA ARG A 291 -1.28 5.72 -42.83
C ARG A 291 -1.71 7.04 -43.44
N ILE A 292 -1.47 8.16 -42.74
CA ILE A 292 -1.78 9.50 -43.24
C ILE A 292 -0.91 9.81 -44.46
N GLY A 293 0.38 9.56 -44.40
CA GLY A 293 1.29 9.80 -45.52
C GLY A 293 0.91 9.00 -46.76
N MET A 294 0.62 7.73 -46.62
CA MET A 294 0.21 6.84 -47.71
C MET A 294 -1.17 7.25 -48.26
N GLY A 295 -2.12 7.60 -47.39
CA GLY A 295 -3.44 8.07 -47.79
C GLY A 295 -3.36 9.37 -48.65
N LEU A 296 -2.58 10.35 -48.19
CA LEU A 296 -2.37 11.60 -48.94
C LEU A 296 -1.65 11.35 -50.25
N ALA A 297 -0.66 10.47 -50.30
CA ALA A 297 0.03 10.12 -51.54
C ALA A 297 -0.90 9.44 -52.56
N LEU A 298 -1.78 8.53 -52.13
CA LEU A 298 -2.76 7.89 -52.99
C LEU A 298 -3.82 8.87 -53.51
N VAL A 299 -4.32 9.76 -52.68
CA VAL A 299 -5.27 10.83 -53.11
C VAL A 299 -4.59 11.76 -54.10
N GLY A 300 -3.35 12.17 -53.82
CA GLY A 300 -2.58 13.01 -54.73
C GLY A 300 -2.33 12.36 -56.08
N LEU A 301 -1.97 11.08 -56.10
CA LEU A 301 -1.82 10.33 -57.36
C LEU A 301 -3.15 10.19 -58.12
N GLY A 302 -4.27 9.95 -57.42
CA GLY A 302 -5.59 9.88 -57.99
C GLY A 302 -6.00 11.20 -58.66
N VAL A 303 -5.76 12.32 -57.99
CA VAL A 303 -6.02 13.67 -58.57
C VAL A 303 -5.15 13.93 -59.78
N LEU A 304 -3.87 13.59 -59.80
CA LEU A 304 -2.97 13.71 -60.94
C LEU A 304 -3.45 12.89 -62.12
N LEU A 305 -3.84 11.63 -61.90
CA LEU A 305 -4.37 10.76 -62.93
C LEU A 305 -5.67 11.29 -63.51
N LEU A 306 -6.60 11.76 -62.70
CA LEU A 306 -7.87 12.32 -63.10
C LEU A 306 -7.65 13.58 -63.96
N LEU A 307 -6.77 14.46 -63.49
CA LEU A 307 -6.40 15.65 -64.25
C LEU A 307 -5.74 15.32 -65.66
N ALA A 308 -4.83 14.32 -65.60
CA ALA A 308 -4.20 13.85 -66.86
C ALA A 308 -5.27 13.38 -67.89
N VAL A 309 -6.24 12.57 -67.42
CA VAL A 309 -7.31 12.09 -68.31
C VAL A 309 -8.20 13.22 -68.79
N VAL A 310 -8.60 14.14 -67.91
CA VAL A 310 -9.49 15.26 -68.26
C VAL A 310 -8.81 16.24 -69.24
N LEU A 311 -7.58 16.67 -68.94
CA LEU A 311 -6.82 17.56 -69.83
C LEU A 311 -6.48 16.88 -71.14
N GLY A 312 -6.10 15.62 -71.12
CA GLY A 312 -5.83 14.85 -72.32
C GLY A 312 -7.02 14.79 -73.28
N ARG A 313 -8.18 14.43 -72.73
CA ARG A 313 -9.39 14.34 -73.57
C ARG A 313 -9.94 15.68 -74.00
N ARG A 314 -9.96 16.68 -73.15
CA ARG A 314 -10.60 17.96 -73.46
C ARG A 314 -9.71 18.94 -74.19
N VAL A 315 -8.39 18.93 -73.96
CA VAL A 315 -7.46 19.93 -74.54
C VAL A 315 -6.58 19.31 -75.63
N VAL A 316 -5.79 18.27 -75.23
CA VAL A 316 -4.76 17.73 -76.15
C VAL A 316 -5.34 17.09 -77.39
N ASN A 317 -6.37 16.28 -77.26
CA ASN A 317 -6.98 15.63 -78.42
C ASN A 317 -7.62 16.66 -79.40
N LYS A 318 -8.25 17.71 -78.85
CA LYS A 318 -8.84 18.75 -79.69
C LYS A 318 -7.78 19.61 -80.41
N LEU A 319 -6.67 19.93 -79.68
CA LEU A 319 -5.53 20.62 -80.28
C LEU A 319 -4.86 19.79 -81.36
N HIS A 320 -4.70 18.49 -81.20
CA HIS A 320 -4.17 17.61 -82.21
C HIS A 320 -5.05 17.57 -83.49
N LEU A 321 -6.37 17.50 -83.26
CA LEU A 321 -7.31 17.59 -84.40
C LEU A 321 -7.20 18.90 -85.14
N LEU A 322 -7.08 20.03 -84.46
CA LEU A 322 -6.88 21.34 -85.01
C LEU A 322 -5.55 21.42 -85.79
N ILE A 323 -4.45 20.95 -85.18
CA ILE A 323 -3.12 20.91 -85.80
C ILE A 323 -3.14 20.02 -87.08
N ALA A 324 -3.76 18.83 -86.96
CA ALA A 324 -3.88 17.95 -88.16
C ALA A 324 -4.65 18.58 -89.28
N ALA A 325 -5.78 19.27 -88.97
CA ALA A 325 -6.55 20.00 -89.98
C ALA A 325 -5.78 21.18 -90.60
N LEU A 326 -5.01 21.90 -89.77
CA LEU A 326 -4.15 23.00 -90.31
C LEU A 326 -2.98 22.44 -91.12
N ASN A 327 -2.37 21.32 -90.74
CA ASN A 327 -1.32 20.68 -91.51
C ASN A 327 -1.88 20.13 -92.84
N ASP A 328 -3.10 19.57 -92.85
CA ASP A 328 -3.76 19.13 -94.12
C ASP A 328 -4.01 20.32 -95.08
N LEU A 329 -4.41 21.49 -94.51
CA LEU A 329 -4.56 22.71 -95.26
C LEU A 329 -3.22 23.25 -95.76
N ALA A 330 -2.13 23.12 -95.00
CA ALA A 330 -0.79 23.66 -95.37
C ALA A 330 0.01 22.76 -96.28
N ALA A 331 -0.14 21.42 -96.16
CA ALA A 331 0.64 20.42 -96.91
C ALA A 331 -0.13 19.81 -98.11
N GLY A 332 -1.45 19.96 -98.14
CA GLY A 332 -2.30 19.46 -99.21
C GLY A 332 -2.28 20.34 -100.48
N GLU A 333 -2.82 19.82 -101.58
CA GLU A 333 -2.94 20.52 -102.91
C GLU A 333 -3.84 21.77 -102.86
N GLY A 334 -3.96 22.43 -101.66
CA GLY A 334 -4.74 23.67 -101.49
C GLY A 334 -6.25 23.49 -101.56
N ASP A 335 -6.77 22.30 -101.12
CA ASP A 335 -8.22 22.06 -101.10
C ASP A 335 -8.88 22.89 -99.95
N LEU A 336 -9.19 24.16 -100.38
CA LEU A 336 -9.86 25.14 -99.52
C LEU A 336 -11.36 24.81 -99.31
N THR A 337 -11.83 23.61 -99.71
CA THR A 337 -13.23 23.16 -99.44
C THR A 337 -13.39 22.47 -98.13
N LYS A 338 -12.33 21.96 -97.53
CA LYS A 338 -12.35 21.30 -96.25
C LYS A 338 -12.48 22.30 -95.10
N ARG A 339 -13.26 21.97 -94.10
CA ARG A 339 -13.45 22.78 -92.90
C ARG A 339 -13.00 21.97 -91.67
N VAL A 340 -12.45 22.67 -90.68
CA VAL A 340 -12.14 22.09 -89.39
C VAL A 340 -13.45 21.71 -88.68
N GLN A 341 -13.77 20.45 -88.64
CA GLN A 341 -14.98 19.92 -87.96
C GLN A 341 -14.67 19.68 -86.46
N LEU A 342 -14.60 20.79 -85.70
CA LEU A 342 -14.37 20.72 -84.25
C LEU A 342 -15.53 21.45 -83.56
N SER A 343 -16.47 20.67 -83.02
CA SER A 343 -17.59 21.18 -82.22
C SER A 343 -17.15 21.30 -80.79
N SER A 344 -16.75 22.49 -80.39
CA SER A 344 -16.37 22.75 -78.95
C SER A 344 -16.85 24.18 -78.61
N ASN A 345 -17.40 24.32 -77.37
CA ASN A 345 -17.87 25.63 -76.86
C ASN A 345 -16.79 26.29 -75.96
N ASP A 346 -15.52 26.05 -76.24
CA ASP A 346 -14.37 26.63 -75.53
C ASP A 346 -13.46 27.41 -76.56
N GLU A 347 -12.38 27.99 -76.04
CA GLU A 347 -11.42 28.78 -76.79
C GLU A 347 -10.84 27.98 -77.97
N ILE A 348 -10.82 26.63 -77.88
CA ILE A 348 -10.35 25.80 -79.00
C ILE A 348 -11.42 25.72 -80.13
N GLY A 349 -12.68 25.74 -79.73
CA GLY A 349 -13.78 25.88 -80.69
C GLY A 349 -13.80 27.25 -81.39
N ASP A 350 -13.47 28.30 -80.64
CA ASP A 350 -13.31 29.66 -81.23
C ASP A 350 -12.14 29.72 -82.19
N MET A 351 -11.01 29.08 -81.87
CA MET A 351 -9.88 28.95 -82.84
C MET A 351 -10.27 28.18 -84.08
N ALA A 352 -10.97 27.05 -83.93
CA ALA A 352 -11.46 26.32 -85.15
C ALA A 352 -12.39 27.13 -85.98
N SER A 353 -13.30 27.90 -85.37
CA SER A 353 -14.19 28.84 -86.08
C SER A 353 -13.43 30.00 -86.78
N ALA A 354 -12.39 30.53 -86.14
CA ALA A 354 -11.52 31.56 -86.70
C ALA A 354 -10.75 31.00 -87.88
N VAL A 355 -10.22 29.79 -87.86
CA VAL A 355 -9.56 29.09 -88.95
C VAL A 355 -10.54 28.89 -90.08
N ASN A 356 -11.74 28.41 -89.83
CA ASN A 356 -12.76 28.26 -90.86
C ASN A 356 -13.12 29.59 -91.53
N ARG A 357 -13.28 30.67 -90.76
CA ARG A 357 -13.50 32.05 -91.37
C ARG A 357 -12.33 32.53 -92.21
N PHE A 358 -11.08 32.16 -91.79
CA PHE A 358 -9.90 32.51 -92.62
C PHE A 358 -9.90 31.73 -93.93
N VAL A 359 -10.20 30.43 -93.91
CA VAL A 359 -10.34 29.63 -95.14
C VAL A 359 -11.46 30.13 -96.00
N ASP A 360 -12.63 30.55 -95.45
CA ASP A 360 -13.73 31.16 -96.20
C ASP A 360 -13.34 32.46 -96.93
N LYS A 361 -12.41 33.23 -96.36
CA LYS A 361 -11.88 34.45 -97.00
C LYS A 361 -10.82 34.15 -98.04
N LEU A 362 -10.02 33.10 -97.85
CA LEU A 362 -8.99 32.72 -98.86
C LEU A 362 -9.56 32.02 -100.04
N GLN A 363 -10.60 31.22 -99.91
CA GLN A 363 -11.21 30.44 -100.99
C GLN A 363 -11.62 31.29 -102.21
N PRO A 364 -12.33 32.45 -102.09
CA PRO A 364 -12.67 33.27 -103.19
C PRO A 364 -11.45 33.94 -103.82
N ILE A 365 -10.45 34.37 -103.02
CA ILE A 365 -9.22 35.02 -103.53
C ILE A 365 -8.43 34.06 -104.40
N VAL A 366 -8.25 32.80 -103.94
CA VAL A 366 -7.52 31.77 -104.71
C VAL A 366 -8.32 31.40 -105.99
N ARG A 367 -9.67 31.34 -105.89
CA ARG A 367 -10.52 31.06 -107.00
C ARG A 367 -10.45 32.19 -108.10
N GLU A 368 -10.48 33.45 -107.61
CA GLU A 368 -10.33 34.62 -108.50
C GLU A 368 -8.93 34.66 -109.09
N ALA A 369 -7.87 34.36 -108.33
CA ALA A 369 -6.51 34.26 -108.84
C ALA A 369 -6.36 33.13 -109.90
N SER A 370 -7.00 31.97 -109.64
CA SER A 370 -7.03 30.87 -110.67
C SER A 370 -7.82 31.20 -111.93
N ASP A 371 -8.97 31.86 -111.75
CA ASP A 371 -9.77 32.31 -112.90
C ASP A 371 -9.00 33.39 -113.76
N VAL A 372 -8.28 34.27 -113.06
CA VAL A 372 -7.45 35.28 -113.76
C VAL A 372 -6.26 34.57 -114.45
N ALA A 373 -5.62 33.59 -113.80
CA ALA A 373 -4.54 32.82 -114.42
C ALA A 373 -4.99 32.00 -115.61
N GLN A 374 -6.20 31.41 -115.57
CA GLN A 374 -6.79 30.73 -116.76
C GLN A 374 -7.15 31.69 -117.86
N ARG A 375 -7.68 32.86 -117.55
CA ARG A 375 -8.00 33.90 -118.57
C ARG A 375 -6.75 34.49 -119.23
N THR A 376 -5.68 34.61 -118.51
CA THR A 376 -4.40 35.13 -119.01
C THR A 376 -3.64 34.06 -119.85
N GLY A 377 -3.74 32.79 -119.43
CA GLY A 377 -3.16 31.65 -120.16
C GLY A 377 -3.79 31.44 -121.53
N TRP A 378 -5.07 31.79 -121.75
CA TRP A 378 -5.76 31.73 -123.06
C TRP A 378 -5.41 32.89 -123.97
N ARG A 379 -4.79 33.94 -123.46
CA ARG A 379 -4.37 35.08 -124.33
C ARG A 379 -2.93 34.96 -124.86
N LEU A 380 -2.15 34.01 -124.35
CA LEU A 380 -0.79 33.74 -124.79
C LEU A 380 -0.65 32.53 -125.75
N ALA A 381 -1.80 31.92 -126.07
CA ALA A 381 -1.91 30.79 -127.02
C ALA A 381 -2.66 31.22 -128.38
N ARG A 382 -2.60 32.53 -128.79
CA ARG A 382 -2.95 32.97 -130.06
C ARG A 382 -1.83 33.76 -130.69
#